data_0f557b786efb5d7ac7beed62917d0763
#
_entry.id   0f557b786efb5d7ac7beed62917d0763
#
_cell.length_a   1.000
_cell.length_b   1.000
_cell.length_c   1.000
_cell.angle_alpha   90.00
_cell.angle_beta   90.00
_cell.angle_gamma   90.00
#
_symmetry.space_group_name_H-M   'P 1'
#
loop_
_entity.id
_entity.type
_entity.pdbx_description
1 polymer ?
#
loop_
_entity_poly.entity_id
_entity_poly.type
_entity_poly.pdbx_seq_one_letter_code
_entity_poly.pdbx_strand_id
1 'polypeptide(L)'
;MSDNLTHDADAMEPAEGHDQAATKAAVFAAAERLFALRGFQNVSVRDITAEAGVNLASVNYHFGSKDALLFEIFRRRTGELNRERARMLHEAADRHAGAPPVREILEALFAPPLRWADPANARRVSVQFIIRARSEGTEEIRDVLQNDVSHLERFAEALKKACPALPPESVYWRLHFCLGLVHNNRFVEFDRLNHLSGGLTREGDVTALLSRMLDFAEAGFLA
;
A
#
# COMPACT_ATOMS: atom_id res chain seq x y z
N MET A 1 67.33 3.51 -24.13
CA MET A 1 66.52 2.31 -24.34
C MET A 1 65.88 2.03 -22.97
N SER A 2 64.74 2.54 -22.80
CA SER A 2 64.01 2.44 -21.53
C SER A 2 62.60 1.96 -21.86
N ASP A 3 62.31 0.73 -21.49
CA ASP A 3 60.99 0.12 -21.61
C ASP A 3 60.04 0.66 -20.55
N ASN A 4 58.96 1.18 -21.04
CA ASN A 4 57.85 1.74 -20.29
C ASN A 4 56.80 0.63 -20.10
N LEU A 5 56.72 0.06 -18.91
CA LEU A 5 55.63 -0.83 -18.52
C LEU A 5 54.55 -0.01 -17.82
N THR A 6 53.56 0.40 -18.57
CA THR A 6 52.29 0.89 -18.08
C THR A 6 51.53 -0.27 -17.44
N HIS A 7 51.32 -0.15 -16.16
CA HIS A 7 50.50 -1.06 -15.39
C HIS A 7 49.05 -0.63 -15.53
N ASP A 8 48.29 -1.39 -16.32
CA ASP A 8 46.83 -1.29 -16.38
C ASP A 8 46.27 -1.79 -15.05
N ALA A 9 45.85 -0.83 -14.23
CA ALA A 9 44.96 -1.08 -13.09
C ALA A 9 43.52 -0.77 -13.57
N ASP A 10 42.93 -1.74 -14.28
CA ASP A 10 41.53 -1.60 -14.72
C ASP A 10 40.61 -2.19 -13.66
N ALA A 11 39.75 -1.31 -13.21
CA ALA A 11 38.62 -1.38 -12.33
C ALA A 11 37.88 -2.72 -12.33
N MET A 12 37.84 -3.36 -11.16
CA MET A 12 36.93 -4.46 -10.85
C MET A 12 36.09 -4.09 -9.63
N GLU A 13 35.21 -3.09 -9.82
CA GLU A 13 34.14 -2.75 -8.87
C GLU A 13 32.82 -2.49 -9.60
N PRO A 14 32.06 -3.55 -9.93
CA PRO A 14 30.59 -3.48 -9.83
C PRO A 14 29.91 -4.77 -9.36
N ALA A 15 30.60 -5.89 -9.18
CA ALA A 15 29.96 -7.19 -8.89
C ALA A 15 29.38 -7.29 -7.47
N GLU A 16 30.09 -6.78 -6.46
CA GLU A 16 29.65 -6.91 -5.05
C GLU A 16 28.40 -6.07 -4.73
N GLY A 17 28.29 -4.87 -5.26
CA GLY A 17 27.13 -4.00 -5.04
C GLY A 17 25.85 -4.53 -5.69
N HIS A 18 25.96 -5.22 -6.82
CA HIS A 18 24.82 -5.82 -7.53
C HIS A 18 24.29 -7.05 -6.78
N ASP A 19 25.15 -7.87 -6.25
CA ASP A 19 24.79 -9.06 -5.45
C ASP A 19 24.13 -8.66 -4.12
N GLN A 20 24.60 -7.60 -3.47
CA GLN A 20 24.02 -7.06 -2.24
C GLN A 20 22.61 -6.49 -2.48
N ALA A 21 22.38 -5.76 -3.57
CA ALA A 21 21.08 -5.23 -3.93
C ALA A 21 20.09 -6.35 -4.25
N ALA A 22 20.52 -7.38 -4.97
CA ALA A 22 19.71 -8.55 -5.28
C ALA A 22 19.32 -9.32 -4.01
N THR A 23 20.27 -9.53 -3.10
CA THR A 23 20.06 -10.16 -1.80
C THR A 23 19.05 -9.37 -0.95
N LYS A 24 19.21 -8.05 -0.85
CA LYS A 24 18.26 -7.17 -0.14
C LYS A 24 16.84 -7.27 -0.71
N ALA A 25 16.72 -7.27 -2.03
CA ALA A 25 15.43 -7.39 -2.72
C ALA A 25 14.80 -8.78 -2.48
N ALA A 26 15.57 -9.86 -2.51
CA ALA A 26 15.08 -11.22 -2.24
C ALA A 26 14.54 -11.35 -0.81
N VAL A 27 15.28 -10.86 0.19
CA VAL A 27 14.86 -10.84 1.60
C VAL A 27 13.57 -10.04 1.77
N PHE A 28 13.50 -8.86 1.18
CA PHE A 28 12.32 -7.99 1.23
C PHE A 28 11.08 -8.68 0.66
N ALA A 29 11.18 -9.30 -0.53
CA ALA A 29 10.07 -9.97 -1.19
C ALA A 29 9.62 -11.22 -0.42
N ALA A 30 10.55 -12.03 0.09
CA ALA A 30 10.26 -13.20 0.91
C ALA A 30 9.54 -12.81 2.21
N ALA A 31 10.04 -11.80 2.92
CA ALA A 31 9.45 -11.30 4.15
C ALA A 31 8.04 -10.75 3.92
N GLU A 32 7.84 -9.90 2.92
CA GLU A 32 6.53 -9.36 2.57
C GLU A 32 5.50 -10.47 2.35
N ARG A 33 5.85 -11.49 1.57
CA ARG A 33 4.98 -12.62 1.28
C ARG A 33 4.65 -13.43 2.52
N LEU A 34 5.66 -13.79 3.30
CA LEU A 34 5.48 -14.59 4.51
C LEU A 34 4.64 -13.82 5.55
N PHE A 35 4.93 -12.56 5.78
CA PHE A 35 4.15 -11.72 6.69
C PHE A 35 2.70 -11.57 6.24
N ALA A 36 2.46 -11.35 4.95
CA ALA A 36 1.11 -11.25 4.41
C ALA A 36 0.29 -12.55 4.59
N LEU A 37 0.94 -13.71 4.45
CA LEU A 37 0.25 -15.00 4.50
C LEU A 37 0.10 -15.56 5.91
N ARG A 38 1.16 -15.49 6.74
CA ARG A 38 1.23 -16.17 8.04
C ARG A 38 1.03 -15.26 9.25
N GLY A 39 1.12 -13.92 9.04
CA GLY A 39 1.13 -12.94 10.12
C GLY A 39 2.52 -12.71 10.71
N PHE A 40 2.70 -11.58 11.38
CA PHE A 40 4.03 -11.11 11.80
C PHE A 40 4.65 -11.93 12.92
N GLN A 41 3.81 -12.41 13.86
CA GLN A 41 4.27 -13.20 14.99
C GLN A 41 4.70 -14.63 14.59
N ASN A 42 4.12 -15.18 13.51
CA ASN A 42 4.33 -16.56 13.08
C ASN A 42 5.48 -16.72 12.05
N VAL A 43 6.24 -15.65 11.80
CA VAL A 43 7.35 -15.66 10.84
C VAL A 43 8.65 -15.35 11.55
N SER A 44 9.60 -16.26 11.48
CA SER A 44 10.95 -16.08 12.02
C SER A 44 11.92 -15.57 10.95
N VAL A 45 13.07 -15.02 11.38
CA VAL A 45 14.15 -14.63 10.46
C VAL A 45 14.66 -15.85 9.66
N ARG A 46 14.64 -17.04 10.26
CA ARG A 46 15.02 -18.30 9.57
C ARG A 46 14.06 -18.64 8.43
N ASP A 47 12.76 -18.44 8.63
CA ASP A 47 11.77 -18.65 7.55
C ASP A 47 12.03 -17.70 6.39
N ILE A 48 12.31 -16.43 6.68
CA ILE A 48 12.61 -15.41 5.67
C ILE A 48 13.86 -15.76 4.87
N THR A 49 14.94 -16.14 5.55
CA THR A 49 16.21 -16.45 4.89
C THR A 49 16.13 -17.75 4.08
N ALA A 50 15.43 -18.76 4.58
CA ALA A 50 15.15 -20.00 3.85
C ALA A 50 14.36 -19.72 2.56
N GLU A 51 13.32 -18.91 2.64
CA GLU A 51 12.48 -18.52 1.51
C GLU A 51 13.23 -17.66 0.49
N ALA A 52 14.12 -16.78 0.96
CA ALA A 52 14.94 -15.91 0.11
C ALA A 52 16.18 -16.61 -0.48
N GLY A 53 16.52 -17.81 -0.02
CA GLY A 53 17.72 -18.53 -0.44
C GLY A 53 19.04 -17.87 0.01
N VAL A 54 19.03 -17.17 1.16
CA VAL A 54 20.19 -16.44 1.68
C VAL A 54 20.59 -16.91 3.09
N ASN A 55 21.77 -16.53 3.56
CA ASN A 55 22.20 -16.86 4.91
C ASN A 55 21.52 -15.97 5.97
N LEU A 56 21.55 -16.42 7.24
CA LEU A 56 20.91 -15.73 8.35
C LEU A 56 21.49 -14.33 8.62
N ALA A 57 22.78 -14.15 8.36
CA ALA A 57 23.47 -12.87 8.57
C ALA A 57 22.96 -11.77 7.61
N SER A 58 22.45 -12.15 6.43
CA SER A 58 21.96 -11.22 5.42
C SER A 58 20.83 -10.33 5.93
N VAL A 59 19.88 -10.86 6.71
CA VAL A 59 18.77 -10.07 7.26
C VAL A 59 19.29 -9.03 8.26
N ASN A 60 20.17 -9.46 9.17
CA ASN A 60 20.74 -8.54 10.16
C ASN A 60 21.63 -7.49 9.50
N TYR A 61 22.39 -7.87 8.48
CA TYR A 61 23.25 -6.96 7.73
C TYR A 61 22.46 -5.88 6.97
N HIS A 62 21.39 -6.26 6.25
CA HIS A 62 20.64 -5.33 5.39
C HIS A 62 19.57 -4.55 6.13
N PHE A 63 18.99 -5.10 7.19
CA PHE A 63 17.81 -4.54 7.85
C PHE A 63 17.95 -4.36 9.37
N GLY A 64 18.98 -4.95 9.98
CA GLY A 64 19.22 -4.87 11.42
C GLY A 64 18.35 -5.84 12.24
N SER A 65 17.04 -5.80 12.07
CA SER A 65 16.10 -6.67 12.80
C SER A 65 14.89 -7.06 11.95
N LYS A 66 14.11 -8.05 12.42
CA LYS A 66 12.84 -8.44 11.82
C LYS A 66 11.84 -7.27 11.85
N ASP A 67 11.80 -6.52 12.95
CA ASP A 67 10.88 -5.40 13.10
C ASP A 67 11.26 -4.22 12.21
N ALA A 68 12.55 -3.94 12.05
CA ALA A 68 13.04 -2.93 11.11
C ALA A 68 12.73 -3.31 9.66
N LEU A 69 12.89 -4.59 9.29
CA LEU A 69 12.48 -5.10 7.97
C LEU A 69 10.97 -4.95 7.76
N LEU A 70 10.17 -5.31 8.76
CA LEU A 70 8.71 -5.15 8.72
C LEU A 70 8.33 -3.68 8.50
N PHE A 71 8.96 -2.76 9.22
CA PHE A 71 8.72 -1.34 9.11
C PHE A 71 9.16 -0.78 7.74
N GLU A 72 10.31 -1.23 7.20
CA GLU A 72 10.76 -0.84 5.85
C GLU A 72 9.76 -1.28 4.77
N ILE A 73 9.23 -2.51 4.87
CA ILE A 73 8.19 -3.01 3.96
C ILE A 73 6.92 -2.14 4.07
N PHE A 74 6.49 -1.85 5.30
CA PHE A 74 5.30 -1.04 5.54
C PHE A 74 5.43 0.36 4.94
N ARG A 75 6.51 1.07 5.24
CA ARG A 75 6.76 2.41 4.69
C ARG A 75 6.82 2.43 3.17
N ARG A 76 7.50 1.44 2.58
CA ARG A 76 7.63 1.36 1.13
C ARG A 76 6.29 1.12 0.46
N ARG A 77 5.49 0.14 0.94
CA ARG A 77 4.22 -0.23 0.31
C ARG A 77 3.13 0.81 0.52
N THR A 78 3.02 1.37 1.71
CA THR A 78 2.09 2.50 1.94
C THR A 78 2.50 3.73 1.15
N GLY A 79 3.79 4.02 1.03
CA GLY A 79 4.30 5.11 0.19
C GLY A 79 3.99 4.91 -1.29
N GLU A 80 4.14 3.70 -1.84
CA GLU A 80 3.77 3.38 -3.23
C GLU A 80 2.26 3.58 -3.45
N LEU A 81 1.43 3.07 -2.54
CA LEU A 81 -0.03 3.22 -2.59
C LEU A 81 -0.45 4.70 -2.55
N ASN A 82 0.13 5.47 -1.63
CA ASN A 82 -0.21 6.88 -1.46
C ASN A 82 0.29 7.74 -2.64
N ARG A 83 1.41 7.37 -3.30
CA ARG A 83 1.82 8.02 -4.55
C ARG A 83 0.83 7.75 -5.68
N GLU A 84 0.31 6.53 -5.82
CA GLU A 84 -0.70 6.21 -6.83
C GLU A 84 -1.99 7.00 -6.60
N ARG A 85 -2.47 7.07 -5.36
CA ARG A 85 -3.60 7.90 -4.95
C ARG A 85 -3.39 9.38 -5.29
N ALA A 86 -2.22 9.91 -4.93
CA ALA A 86 -1.88 11.32 -5.19
C ALA A 86 -1.84 11.64 -6.68
N ARG A 87 -1.28 10.73 -7.51
CA ARG A 87 -1.25 10.87 -8.97
C ARG A 87 -2.66 10.91 -9.53
N MET A 88 -3.54 9.99 -9.15
CA MET A 88 -4.93 9.96 -9.61
C MET A 88 -5.70 11.22 -9.22
N LEU A 89 -5.50 11.72 -7.99
CA LEU A 89 -6.14 12.97 -7.55
C LEU A 89 -5.63 14.17 -8.34
N HIS A 90 -4.33 14.21 -8.64
CA HIS A 90 -3.73 15.27 -9.47
C HIS A 90 -4.29 15.25 -10.89
N GLU A 91 -4.33 14.09 -11.52
CA GLU A 91 -4.92 13.90 -12.85
C GLU A 91 -6.40 14.30 -12.90
N ALA A 92 -7.16 14.02 -11.84
CA ALA A 92 -8.55 14.48 -11.74
C ALA A 92 -8.61 16.02 -11.62
N ALA A 93 -7.76 16.62 -10.81
CA ALA A 93 -7.69 18.08 -10.66
C ALA A 93 -7.33 18.77 -12.00
N ASP A 94 -6.39 18.22 -12.76
CA ASP A 94 -5.98 18.75 -14.07
C ASP A 94 -7.15 18.73 -15.09
N ARG A 95 -7.93 17.64 -15.09
CA ARG A 95 -9.12 17.53 -15.99
C ARG A 95 -10.21 18.52 -15.67
N HIS A 96 -10.31 18.99 -14.41
CA HIS A 96 -11.38 19.83 -13.90
C HIS A 96 -10.94 21.21 -13.43
N ALA A 97 -9.84 21.75 -13.97
CA ALA A 97 -9.30 23.07 -13.63
C ALA A 97 -9.11 23.29 -12.11
N GLY A 98 -8.66 22.26 -11.40
CA GLY A 98 -8.39 22.30 -9.96
C GLY A 98 -9.58 22.02 -9.05
N ALA A 99 -10.78 21.71 -9.62
CA ALA A 99 -11.99 21.43 -8.87
C ALA A 99 -12.65 20.09 -9.31
N PRO A 100 -12.01 18.94 -9.04
CA PRO A 100 -12.55 17.65 -9.43
C PRO A 100 -13.86 17.35 -8.69
N PRO A 101 -14.81 16.64 -9.32
CA PRO A 101 -16.05 16.22 -8.67
C PRO A 101 -15.76 15.21 -7.55
N VAL A 102 -16.64 15.16 -6.56
CA VAL A 102 -16.55 14.27 -5.38
C VAL A 102 -16.24 12.83 -5.80
N ARG A 103 -16.93 12.32 -6.82
CA ARG A 103 -16.76 10.96 -7.32
C ARG A 103 -15.31 10.67 -7.74
N GLU A 104 -14.66 11.56 -8.47
CA GLU A 104 -13.29 11.37 -8.92
C GLU A 104 -12.27 11.50 -7.78
N ILE A 105 -12.54 12.36 -6.80
CA ILE A 105 -11.73 12.43 -5.57
C ILE A 105 -11.80 11.10 -4.81
N LEU A 106 -13.01 10.56 -4.64
CA LEU A 106 -13.23 9.28 -3.97
C LEU A 106 -12.66 8.10 -4.78
N GLU A 107 -12.74 8.15 -6.10
CA GLU A 107 -12.12 7.13 -6.97
C GLU A 107 -10.60 7.11 -6.80
N ALA A 108 -9.95 8.25 -6.74
CA ALA A 108 -8.52 8.35 -6.47
C ALA A 108 -8.12 7.75 -5.10
N LEU A 109 -9.01 7.82 -4.12
CA LEU A 109 -8.81 7.23 -2.79
C LEU A 109 -9.04 5.71 -2.77
N PHE A 110 -10.09 5.22 -3.44
CA PHE A 110 -10.56 3.84 -3.35
C PHE A 110 -9.94 2.90 -4.38
N ALA A 111 -9.77 3.36 -5.63
CA ALA A 111 -9.37 2.49 -6.72
C ALA A 111 -7.99 1.85 -6.55
N PRO A 112 -6.94 2.55 -6.09
CA PRO A 112 -5.62 1.93 -5.97
C PRO A 112 -5.58 0.70 -5.06
N PRO A 113 -6.04 0.74 -3.79
CA PRO A 113 -6.01 -0.44 -2.92
C PRO A 113 -6.93 -1.57 -3.41
N LEU A 114 -8.06 -1.23 -4.06
CA LEU A 114 -8.95 -2.23 -4.63
C LEU A 114 -8.32 -2.94 -5.83
N ARG A 115 -7.69 -2.19 -6.75
CA ARG A 115 -6.96 -2.76 -7.89
C ARG A 115 -5.79 -3.63 -7.45
N TRP A 116 -5.06 -3.22 -6.40
CA TRP A 116 -3.98 -4.04 -5.85
C TRP A 116 -4.50 -5.34 -5.23
N ALA A 117 -5.71 -5.33 -4.66
CA ALA A 117 -6.31 -6.50 -4.04
C ALA A 117 -6.87 -7.52 -5.04
N ASP A 118 -6.99 -7.15 -6.32
CA ASP A 118 -7.42 -8.05 -7.39
C ASP A 118 -6.59 -9.35 -7.38
N PRO A 119 -7.21 -10.54 -7.44
CA PRO A 119 -6.51 -11.81 -7.49
C PRO A 119 -5.46 -11.92 -8.60
N ALA A 120 -5.67 -11.27 -9.73
CA ALA A 120 -4.75 -11.25 -10.87
C ALA A 120 -3.63 -10.22 -10.73
N ASN A 121 -3.67 -9.33 -9.71
CA ASN A 121 -2.69 -8.27 -9.55
C ASN A 121 -1.46 -8.77 -8.78
N ALA A 122 -0.27 -8.52 -9.33
CA ALA A 122 1.00 -8.85 -8.68
C ALA A 122 1.20 -8.14 -7.30
N ARG A 123 0.51 -7.03 -7.05
CA ARG A 123 0.56 -6.27 -5.79
C ARG A 123 -0.42 -6.76 -4.73
N ARG A 124 -1.17 -7.84 -4.99
CA ARG A 124 -2.11 -8.41 -4.01
C ARG A 124 -1.45 -8.72 -2.67
N VAL A 125 -0.25 -9.26 -2.69
CA VAL A 125 0.53 -9.54 -1.48
C VAL A 125 0.80 -8.25 -0.69
N SER A 126 1.12 -7.16 -1.37
CA SER A 126 1.40 -5.88 -0.73
C SER A 126 0.18 -5.30 0.00
N VAL A 127 -1.01 -5.41 -0.59
CA VAL A 127 -2.23 -4.95 0.07
C VAL A 127 -2.62 -5.84 1.25
N GLN A 128 -2.44 -7.15 1.13
CA GLN A 128 -2.66 -8.09 2.24
C GLN A 128 -1.70 -7.78 3.41
N PHE A 129 -0.44 -7.48 3.10
CA PHE A 129 0.55 -7.05 4.08
C PHE A 129 0.11 -5.74 4.78
N ILE A 130 -0.29 -4.71 4.02
CA ILE A 130 -0.75 -3.43 4.60
C ILE A 130 -1.95 -3.63 5.54
N ILE A 131 -2.93 -4.47 5.15
CA ILE A 131 -4.09 -4.79 5.99
C ILE A 131 -3.66 -5.44 7.30
N ARG A 132 -2.74 -6.40 7.26
CA ARG A 132 -2.19 -7.01 8.47
C ARG A 132 -1.40 -6.03 9.32
N ALA A 133 -0.60 -5.16 8.71
CA ALA A 133 0.19 -4.18 9.40
C ALA A 133 -0.66 -3.23 10.26
N ARG A 134 -1.89 -2.95 9.83
CA ARG A 134 -2.85 -2.15 10.61
C ARG A 134 -3.34 -2.83 11.87
N SER A 135 -3.44 -4.16 11.89
CA SER A 135 -3.96 -4.93 13.02
C SER A 135 -2.88 -5.57 13.89
N GLU A 136 -1.77 -5.98 13.31
CA GLU A 136 -0.70 -6.74 13.95
C GLU A 136 0.62 -5.97 14.05
N GLY A 137 0.68 -4.73 13.52
CA GLY A 137 1.91 -3.95 13.40
C GLY A 137 2.57 -3.60 14.73
N THR A 138 3.87 -3.30 14.64
CA THR A 138 4.66 -2.81 15.78
C THR A 138 4.17 -1.44 16.26
N GLU A 139 4.70 -0.98 17.39
CA GLU A 139 4.39 0.35 17.92
C GLU A 139 4.75 1.45 16.92
N GLU A 140 5.88 1.34 16.24
CA GLU A 140 6.29 2.29 15.18
C GLU A 140 5.29 2.35 14.03
N ILE A 141 4.75 1.20 13.60
CA ILE A 141 3.71 1.16 12.56
C ILE A 141 2.44 1.83 13.05
N ARG A 142 2.03 1.57 14.29
CA ARG A 142 0.84 2.21 14.88
C ARG A 142 1.02 3.72 15.00
N ASP A 143 2.20 4.18 15.40
CA ASP A 143 2.52 5.61 15.47
C ASP A 143 2.39 6.28 14.09
N VAL A 144 2.97 5.69 13.04
CA VAL A 144 2.82 6.22 11.67
C VAL A 144 1.35 6.23 11.24
N LEU A 145 0.58 5.18 11.54
CA LEU A 145 -0.83 5.12 11.18
C LEU A 145 -1.70 6.18 11.88
N GLN A 146 -1.29 6.61 13.07
CA GLN A 146 -2.00 7.62 13.86
C GLN A 146 -1.58 9.06 13.50
N ASN A 147 -0.31 9.27 13.24
CA ASN A 147 0.27 10.60 13.18
C ASN A 147 0.64 11.05 11.75
N ASP A 148 0.93 10.15 10.81
CA ASP A 148 1.20 10.52 9.42
C ASP A 148 -0.10 10.60 8.61
N VAL A 149 -0.78 11.75 8.71
CA VAL A 149 -2.02 12.06 8.00
C VAL A 149 -1.80 12.91 6.75
N SER A 150 -0.58 13.31 6.45
CA SER A 150 -0.22 14.22 5.35
C SER A 150 -0.76 13.77 3.99
N HIS A 151 -0.78 12.46 3.76
CA HIS A 151 -1.32 11.87 2.54
C HIS A 151 -2.84 12.00 2.40
N LEU A 152 -3.59 12.21 3.51
CA LEU A 152 -5.04 12.39 3.54
C LEU A 152 -5.46 13.86 3.47
N GLU A 153 -4.61 14.79 3.91
CA GLU A 153 -4.91 16.23 3.92
C GLU A 153 -5.31 16.74 2.54
N ARG A 154 -4.60 16.29 1.49
CA ARG A 154 -4.91 16.68 0.10
C ARG A 154 -6.29 16.22 -0.37
N PHE A 155 -6.78 15.07 0.13
CA PHE A 155 -8.14 14.59 -0.14
C PHE A 155 -9.18 15.42 0.61
N ALA A 156 -8.91 15.75 1.88
CA ALA A 156 -9.78 16.60 2.67
C ALA A 156 -9.90 18.00 2.04
N GLU A 157 -8.80 18.59 1.58
CA GLU A 157 -8.83 19.89 0.90
C GLU A 157 -9.59 19.83 -0.44
N ALA A 158 -9.40 18.78 -1.23
CA ALA A 158 -10.15 18.60 -2.48
C ALA A 158 -11.66 18.44 -2.21
N LEU A 159 -12.03 17.65 -1.19
CA LEU A 159 -13.43 17.45 -0.79
C LEU A 159 -14.08 18.73 -0.24
N LYS A 160 -13.36 19.54 0.55
CA LYS A 160 -13.85 20.85 1.02
C LYS A 160 -14.14 21.80 -0.14
N LYS A 161 -13.29 21.78 -1.17
CA LYS A 161 -13.52 22.58 -2.39
C LYS A 161 -14.71 22.07 -3.21
N ALA A 162 -14.87 20.75 -3.31
CA ALA A 162 -15.96 20.13 -4.06
C ALA A 162 -17.33 20.26 -3.34
N CYS A 163 -17.33 20.38 -2.00
CA CYS A 163 -18.54 20.48 -1.17
C CYS A 163 -18.53 21.74 -0.28
N PRO A 164 -18.56 22.94 -0.85
CA PRO A 164 -18.42 24.19 -0.08
C PRO A 164 -19.57 24.44 0.90
N ALA A 165 -20.71 23.79 0.72
CA ALA A 165 -21.86 23.87 1.62
C ALA A 165 -21.72 23.01 2.87
N LEU A 166 -20.79 22.03 2.89
CA LEU A 166 -20.58 21.20 4.05
C LEU A 166 -19.67 21.88 5.08
N PRO A 167 -20.00 21.83 6.37
CA PRO A 167 -19.10 22.23 7.41
C PRO A 167 -17.77 21.42 7.32
N PRO A 168 -16.60 22.06 7.53
CA PRO A 168 -15.30 21.36 7.45
C PRO A 168 -15.24 20.10 8.33
N GLU A 169 -15.79 20.14 9.53
CA GLU A 169 -15.86 18.98 10.43
C GLU A 169 -16.60 17.80 9.76
N SER A 170 -17.70 18.06 9.08
CA SER A 170 -18.48 17.02 8.37
C SER A 170 -17.66 16.36 7.26
N VAL A 171 -16.79 17.12 6.56
CA VAL A 171 -15.89 16.56 5.54
C VAL A 171 -14.91 15.57 6.16
N TYR A 172 -14.31 15.89 7.30
CA TYR A 172 -13.38 14.98 8.00
C TYR A 172 -14.07 13.71 8.48
N TRP A 173 -15.28 13.80 9.07
CA TRP A 173 -16.05 12.62 9.47
C TRP A 173 -16.42 11.74 8.28
N ARG A 174 -16.90 12.33 7.18
CA ARG A 174 -17.25 11.57 5.96
C ARG A 174 -16.03 10.91 5.34
N LEU A 175 -14.88 11.61 5.28
CA LEU A 175 -13.62 11.02 4.85
C LEU A 175 -13.17 9.85 5.75
N HIS A 176 -13.31 9.99 7.07
CA HIS A 176 -13.01 8.92 8.03
C HIS A 176 -13.87 7.67 7.76
N PHE A 177 -15.18 7.84 7.52
CA PHE A 177 -16.07 6.72 7.16
C PHE A 177 -15.66 6.08 5.83
N CYS A 178 -15.29 6.88 4.84
CA CYS A 178 -14.76 6.38 3.56
C CYS A 178 -13.49 5.55 3.72
N LEU A 179 -12.58 5.96 4.60
CA LEU A 179 -11.40 5.17 4.94
C LEU A 179 -11.80 3.83 5.58
N GLY A 180 -12.82 3.82 6.43
CA GLY A 180 -13.39 2.60 6.99
C GLY A 180 -13.90 1.62 5.92
N LEU A 181 -14.57 2.13 4.88
CA LEU A 181 -15.02 1.32 3.75
C LEU A 181 -13.85 0.60 3.05
N VAL A 182 -12.73 1.30 2.85
CA VAL A 182 -11.54 0.72 2.19
C VAL A 182 -10.83 -0.27 3.10
N HIS A 183 -10.66 0.08 4.39
CA HIS A 183 -9.85 -0.71 5.31
C HIS A 183 -10.52 -2.00 5.78
N ASN A 184 -11.85 -2.00 5.90
CA ASN A 184 -12.64 -3.15 6.36
C ASN A 184 -13.13 -4.03 5.22
N ASN A 185 -12.92 -3.63 3.97
CA ASN A 185 -13.36 -4.40 2.82
C ASN A 185 -12.42 -5.60 2.59
N ARG A 186 -12.68 -6.67 3.34
CA ARG A 186 -12.02 -7.95 3.13
C ARG A 186 -12.72 -8.63 1.97
N PHE A 187 -12.06 -8.75 0.85
CA PHE A 187 -12.55 -9.48 -0.33
C PHE A 187 -13.01 -10.92 -0.03
N VAL A 188 -12.72 -11.42 1.17
CA VAL A 188 -13.08 -12.78 1.65
C VAL A 188 -14.51 -12.85 2.23
N GLU A 189 -15.20 -11.73 2.46
CA GLU A 189 -16.50 -11.72 3.15
C GLU A 189 -17.71 -11.60 2.21
N PHE A 190 -17.53 -11.71 0.90
CA PHE A 190 -18.67 -11.71 -0.04
C PHE A 190 -19.59 -12.90 0.16
N ASP A 191 -19.09 -14.05 0.59
CA ASP A 191 -19.92 -15.21 0.95
C ASP A 191 -20.92 -14.87 2.04
N ARG A 192 -20.49 -14.14 3.07
CA ARG A 192 -21.38 -13.69 4.14
C ARG A 192 -22.46 -12.75 3.62
N LEU A 193 -22.09 -11.80 2.76
CA LEU A 193 -23.03 -10.87 2.15
C LEU A 193 -24.01 -11.60 1.23
N ASN A 194 -23.54 -12.57 0.45
CA ASN A 194 -24.37 -13.40 -0.40
C ASN A 194 -25.38 -14.22 0.42
N HIS A 195 -24.95 -14.83 1.53
CA HIS A 195 -25.85 -15.53 2.45
C HIS A 195 -26.87 -14.58 3.08
N LEU A 196 -26.44 -13.40 3.57
CA LEU A 196 -27.31 -12.40 4.17
C LEU A 196 -28.39 -11.91 3.18
N SER A 197 -28.05 -11.78 1.91
CA SER A 197 -28.95 -11.30 0.86
C SER A 197 -29.83 -12.39 0.22
N GLY A 198 -29.72 -13.66 0.67
CA GLY A 198 -30.42 -14.77 0.03
C GLY A 198 -30.00 -15.01 -1.42
N GLY A 199 -28.74 -14.71 -1.78
CA GLY A 199 -28.21 -14.89 -3.12
C GLY A 199 -28.40 -13.71 -4.07
N LEU A 200 -28.90 -12.57 -3.59
CA LEU A 200 -29.07 -11.35 -4.40
C LEU A 200 -27.72 -10.65 -4.70
N THR A 201 -26.78 -10.74 -3.77
CA THR A 201 -25.43 -10.19 -3.98
C THR A 201 -24.52 -11.31 -4.44
N ARG A 202 -24.20 -11.32 -5.71
CA ARG A 202 -23.21 -12.22 -6.28
C ARG A 202 -21.83 -11.58 -6.19
N GLU A 203 -20.80 -12.41 -6.10
CA GLU A 203 -19.40 -11.99 -6.22
C GLU A 203 -19.27 -11.12 -7.48
N GLY A 204 -18.86 -9.88 -7.28
CA GLY A 204 -18.58 -8.94 -8.35
C GLY A 204 -17.06 -8.82 -8.53
N ASP A 205 -16.64 -8.39 -9.68
CA ASP A 205 -15.26 -7.99 -9.90
C ASP A 205 -14.94 -6.69 -9.11
N VAL A 206 -13.67 -6.35 -9.06
CA VAL A 206 -13.16 -5.14 -8.39
C VAL A 206 -13.83 -3.87 -8.92
N THR A 207 -14.17 -3.84 -10.20
CA THR A 207 -14.81 -2.70 -10.86
C THR A 207 -16.24 -2.49 -10.36
N ALA A 208 -17.01 -3.57 -10.26
CA ALA A 208 -18.37 -3.52 -9.71
C ALA A 208 -18.38 -3.13 -8.24
N LEU A 209 -17.43 -3.63 -7.45
CA LEU A 209 -17.27 -3.24 -6.06
C LEU A 209 -16.94 -1.74 -5.93
N LEU A 210 -15.96 -1.27 -6.70
CA LEU A 210 -15.57 0.13 -6.73
C LEU A 210 -16.76 1.03 -7.05
N SER A 211 -17.56 0.69 -8.08
CA SER A 211 -18.75 1.47 -8.46
C SER A 211 -19.74 1.57 -7.28
N ARG A 212 -20.06 0.46 -6.61
CA ARG A 212 -20.97 0.46 -5.45
C ARG A 212 -20.45 1.29 -4.29
N MET A 213 -19.13 1.21 -4.02
CA MET A 213 -18.50 2.02 -2.98
C MET A 213 -18.56 3.51 -3.32
N LEU A 214 -18.33 3.86 -4.58
CA LEU A 214 -18.43 5.24 -5.05
C LEU A 214 -19.86 5.77 -4.95
N ASP A 215 -20.85 5.01 -5.39
CA ASP A 215 -22.26 5.41 -5.32
C ASP A 215 -22.70 5.68 -3.88
N PHE A 216 -22.32 4.80 -2.96
CA PHE A 216 -22.60 4.95 -1.52
C PHE A 216 -21.90 6.16 -0.91
N ALA A 217 -20.59 6.30 -1.16
CA ALA A 217 -19.80 7.35 -0.55
C ALA A 217 -20.14 8.75 -1.14
N GLU A 218 -20.31 8.84 -2.44
CA GLU A 218 -20.71 10.09 -3.12
C GLU A 218 -22.05 10.61 -2.60
N ALA A 219 -23.06 9.74 -2.48
CA ALA A 219 -24.35 10.11 -1.89
C ALA A 219 -24.17 10.67 -0.48
N GLY A 220 -23.25 10.10 0.31
CA GLY A 220 -22.91 10.61 1.64
C GLY A 220 -22.28 12.01 1.63
N PHE A 221 -21.66 12.47 0.55
CA PHE A 221 -21.11 13.83 0.43
C PHE A 221 -22.10 14.84 -0.18
N LEU A 222 -23.08 14.37 -0.94
CA LEU A 222 -24.05 15.23 -1.62
C LEU A 222 -25.36 15.41 -0.82
N ALA A 223 -25.55 14.63 0.24
CA ALA A 223 -26.65 14.79 1.19
C ALA A 223 -26.32 15.89 2.20
#